data_26938a0f4fd2c2a9223677a8d311383b
#
_entry.id   26938a0f4fd2c2a9223677a8d311383b
#
_cell.length_a   1.000
_cell.length_b   1.000
_cell.length_c   1.000
_cell.angle_alpha   90.00
_cell.angle_beta   90.00
_cell.angle_gamma   90.00
#
_symmetry.space_group_name_H-M   'P 1'
#
loop_
_entity.id
_entity.type
_entity.pdbx_description
1 polymer ?
#
loop_
_entity_poly.entity_id
_entity_poly.type
_entity_poly.pdbx_seq_one_letter_code
_entity_poly.pdbx_strand_id
1 'polypeptide(L)'
;MLKHILFLFFTILLLVIFALGKKTHYQVVNGYWTGTVNIGKECLHVAFNLSGNGCEFDCLEQKAYGVKTDVLYRNHDSICIDIPSLNAQTKLTIIQKNGKMKGLFRQYGKSYPIEIGLNDIRTRKRP
;
A
#
# COMPACT_ATOMS: atom_id res chain seq x y z
N MET A 1 -11.86 50.94 13.56
CA MET A 1 -12.91 49.92 13.32
C MET A 1 -12.69 49.14 12.04
N LEU A 2 -12.47 49.81 10.92
CA LEU A 2 -12.30 49.11 9.63
C LEU A 2 -11.10 48.15 9.61
N LYS A 3 -9.99 48.53 10.26
CA LYS A 3 -8.80 47.70 10.33
C LYS A 3 -9.02 46.37 11.09
N HIS A 4 -9.85 46.38 12.13
CA HIS A 4 -10.15 45.21 12.93
C HIS A 4 -11.07 44.23 12.17
N ILE A 5 -12.01 44.76 11.40
CA ILE A 5 -12.93 43.94 10.60
C ILE A 5 -12.16 43.21 9.48
N LEU A 6 -11.26 43.97 8.79
CA LEU A 6 -10.40 43.37 7.74
C LEU A 6 -9.48 42.28 8.27
N PHE A 7 -8.89 42.50 9.45
CA PHE A 7 -8.01 41.52 10.06
C PHE A 7 -8.77 40.22 10.43
N LEU A 8 -9.96 40.36 11.00
CA LEU A 8 -10.81 39.23 11.36
C LEU A 8 -11.22 38.44 10.13
N PHE A 9 -11.60 39.10 9.06
CA PHE A 9 -11.98 38.47 7.79
C PHE A 9 -10.80 37.67 7.18
N PHE A 10 -9.61 38.28 7.19
CA PHE A 10 -8.40 37.64 6.68
C PHE A 10 -8.04 36.40 7.47
N THR A 11 -8.18 36.43 8.81
CA THR A 11 -7.91 35.28 9.69
C THR A 11 -8.87 34.12 9.42
N ILE A 12 -10.16 34.43 9.23
CA ILE A 12 -11.17 33.41 8.90
C ILE A 12 -10.87 32.75 7.54
N LEU A 13 -10.51 33.56 6.55
CA LEU A 13 -10.17 33.08 5.22
C LEU A 13 -8.94 32.15 5.27
N LEU A 14 -7.93 32.50 6.05
CA LEU A 14 -6.73 31.67 6.23
C LEU A 14 -7.06 30.32 6.87
N LEU A 15 -7.94 30.27 7.86
CA LEU A 15 -8.40 29.06 8.51
C LEU A 15 -9.14 28.13 7.54
N VAL A 16 -9.99 28.70 6.69
CA VAL A 16 -10.74 27.94 5.68
C VAL A 16 -9.77 27.33 4.66
N ILE A 17 -8.80 28.09 4.17
CA ILE A 17 -7.79 27.59 3.23
C ILE A 17 -6.97 26.46 3.88
N PHE A 18 -6.58 26.62 5.13
CA PHE A 18 -5.83 25.59 5.84
C PHE A 18 -6.64 24.30 6.03
N ALA A 19 -7.94 24.41 6.37
CA ALA A 19 -8.81 23.27 6.51
C ALA A 19 -9.04 22.53 5.17
N LEU A 20 -9.21 23.27 4.08
CA LEU A 20 -9.38 22.72 2.74
C LEU A 20 -8.08 22.12 2.19
N GLY A 21 -6.93 22.55 2.68
CA GLY A 21 -5.63 22.06 2.27
C GLY A 21 -5.22 20.74 2.90
N LYS A 22 -5.97 20.22 3.89
CA LYS A 22 -5.69 18.93 4.50
C LYS A 22 -6.12 17.79 3.56
N LYS A 23 -5.21 17.37 2.71
CA LYS A 23 -5.39 16.15 1.91
C LYS A 23 -5.00 14.94 2.75
N THR A 24 -5.77 13.86 2.64
CA THR A 24 -5.38 12.57 3.22
C THR A 24 -4.03 12.14 2.62
N HIS A 25 -3.06 11.92 3.48
CA HIS A 25 -1.75 11.42 3.08
C HIS A 25 -1.68 9.93 3.38
N TYR A 26 -1.67 9.12 2.33
CA TYR A 26 -1.59 7.68 2.48
C TYR A 26 -0.17 7.23 2.79
N GLN A 27 -0.07 6.22 3.64
CA GLN A 27 1.20 5.63 4.06
C GLN A 27 1.10 4.11 4.04
N VAL A 28 2.27 3.47 4.01
CA VAL A 28 2.37 2.02 4.19
C VAL A 28 2.06 1.71 5.66
N VAL A 29 0.89 1.13 5.91
CA VAL A 29 0.42 0.80 7.26
C VAL A 29 0.29 -0.71 7.42
N ASN A 30 0.28 -1.17 8.68
CA ASN A 30 -0.02 -2.57 8.98
C ASN A 30 -1.43 -2.91 8.53
N GLY A 31 -1.62 -4.15 8.14
CA GLY A 31 -2.91 -4.65 7.69
C GLY A 31 -2.77 -5.67 6.58
N TYR A 32 -3.89 -6.03 6.01
CA TYR A 32 -4.00 -7.05 4.98
C TYR A 32 -4.18 -6.39 3.62
N TRP A 33 -3.10 -6.41 2.84
CA TRP A 33 -3.06 -5.80 1.51
C TRP A 33 -3.29 -6.87 0.45
N THR A 34 -4.28 -6.67 -0.39
CA THR A 34 -4.68 -7.66 -1.40
C THR A 34 -4.72 -7.06 -2.79
N GLY A 35 -4.44 -7.87 -3.78
CA GLY A 35 -4.52 -7.44 -5.16
C GLY A 35 -4.07 -8.51 -6.12
N THR A 36 -3.51 -8.08 -7.24
CA THR A 36 -3.18 -8.98 -8.34
C THR A 36 -1.79 -8.73 -8.90
N VAL A 37 -1.19 -9.82 -9.35
CA VAL A 37 0.03 -9.81 -10.17
C VAL A 37 -0.36 -10.30 -11.57
N ASN A 38 -0.07 -9.50 -12.58
CA ASN A 38 -0.39 -9.85 -13.96
C ASN A 38 0.80 -10.56 -14.61
N ILE A 39 0.64 -11.85 -14.90
CA ILE A 39 1.65 -12.69 -15.53
C ILE A 39 1.15 -13.05 -16.93
N GLY A 40 1.37 -12.15 -17.90
CA GLY A 40 0.89 -12.36 -19.26
C GLY A 40 -0.63 -12.54 -19.34
N LYS A 41 -1.07 -13.75 -19.66
CA LYS A 41 -2.51 -14.07 -19.75
C LYS A 41 -3.13 -14.44 -18.41
N GLU A 42 -2.31 -14.65 -17.37
CA GLU A 42 -2.77 -15.07 -16.06
C GLU A 42 -2.74 -13.91 -15.08
N CYS A 43 -3.63 -13.98 -14.12
CA CYS A 43 -3.72 -13.01 -13.04
C CYS A 43 -3.67 -13.78 -11.73
N LEU A 44 -2.63 -13.53 -10.92
CA LEU A 44 -2.49 -14.14 -9.61
C LEU A 44 -3.07 -13.24 -8.55
N HIS A 45 -3.90 -13.80 -7.68
CA HIS A 45 -4.43 -13.09 -6.52
C HIS A 45 -3.49 -13.27 -5.35
N VAL A 46 -2.96 -12.16 -4.86
CA VAL A 46 -1.95 -12.15 -3.81
C VAL A 46 -2.40 -11.34 -2.62
N ALA A 47 -1.80 -11.63 -1.47
CA ALA A 47 -2.04 -10.87 -0.25
C ALA A 47 -0.74 -10.76 0.55
N PHE A 48 -0.57 -9.59 1.16
CA PHE A 48 0.53 -9.31 2.07
C PHE A 48 -0.07 -8.87 3.41
N ASN A 49 0.20 -9.64 4.46
CA ASN A 49 -0.22 -9.30 5.80
C ASN A 49 0.95 -8.62 6.53
N LEU A 50 0.90 -7.29 6.60
CA LEU A 50 1.92 -6.49 7.27
C LEU A 50 1.59 -6.38 8.75
N SER A 51 2.48 -6.83 9.61
CA SER A 51 2.32 -6.74 11.06
C SER A 51 3.66 -6.46 11.73
N GLY A 52 3.74 -5.38 12.51
CA GLY A 52 4.99 -4.97 13.15
C GLY A 52 6.10 -4.79 12.11
N ASN A 53 7.20 -5.53 12.26
CA ASN A 53 8.33 -5.53 11.33
C ASN A 53 8.29 -6.68 10.34
N GLY A 54 7.21 -7.44 10.32
CA GLY A 54 7.09 -8.64 9.51
C GLY A 54 6.01 -8.58 8.45
N CYS A 55 6.01 -9.60 7.62
CA CYS A 55 5.01 -9.76 6.55
C CYS A 55 4.86 -11.24 6.22
N GLU A 56 3.62 -11.66 5.99
CA GLU A 56 3.32 -12.97 5.41
C GLU A 56 2.70 -12.77 4.04
N PHE A 57 2.96 -13.70 3.13
CA PHE A 57 2.49 -13.67 1.75
C PHE A 57 1.54 -14.83 1.48
N ASP A 58 0.44 -14.53 0.80
CA ASP A 58 -0.49 -15.54 0.28
C ASP A 58 -0.62 -15.39 -1.24
N CYS A 59 -0.71 -16.52 -1.93
CA CYS A 59 -1.06 -16.55 -3.36
C CYS A 59 -2.09 -17.65 -3.58
N LEU A 60 -3.29 -17.25 -3.99
CA LEU A 60 -4.44 -18.16 -4.09
C LEU A 60 -4.20 -19.24 -5.14
N GLU A 61 -3.79 -18.87 -6.35
CA GLU A 61 -3.60 -19.78 -7.47
C GLU A 61 -2.46 -20.78 -7.26
N GLN A 62 -1.46 -20.38 -6.48
CA GLN A 62 -0.33 -21.26 -6.13
C GLN A 62 -0.58 -22.06 -4.85
N LYS A 63 -1.75 -21.89 -4.22
CA LYS A 63 -2.09 -22.50 -2.94
C LYS A 63 -1.02 -22.28 -1.87
N ALA A 64 -0.41 -21.10 -1.89
CA ALA A 64 0.62 -20.68 -0.95
C ALA A 64 -0.01 -19.75 0.09
N TYR A 65 0.04 -20.11 1.37
CA TYR A 65 -0.56 -19.34 2.45
C TYR A 65 0.41 -19.20 3.61
N GLY A 66 0.44 -18.00 4.21
CA GLY A 66 1.30 -17.74 5.35
C GLY A 66 2.79 -17.93 5.04
N VAL A 67 3.20 -17.63 3.82
CA VAL A 67 4.59 -17.79 3.38
C VAL A 67 5.44 -16.73 4.05
N LYS A 68 6.54 -17.15 4.66
CA LYS A 68 7.47 -16.24 5.33
C LYS A 68 8.17 -15.34 4.33
N THR A 69 8.29 -14.08 4.69
CA THR A 69 8.98 -13.08 3.88
C THR A 69 10.01 -12.33 4.72
N ASP A 70 10.93 -11.66 4.03
CA ASP A 70 11.86 -10.74 4.62
C ASP A 70 11.54 -9.32 4.14
N VAL A 71 11.24 -8.42 5.05
CA VAL A 71 11.05 -7.01 4.71
C VAL A 71 12.43 -6.36 4.64
N LEU A 72 12.90 -6.11 3.42
CA LEU A 72 14.23 -5.56 3.19
C LEU A 72 14.32 -4.09 3.56
N TYR A 73 13.27 -3.33 3.26
CA TYR A 73 13.07 -1.98 3.78
C TYR A 73 11.59 -1.64 3.81
N ARG A 74 11.26 -0.70 4.68
CA ARG A 74 9.91 -0.13 4.79
C ARG A 74 10.04 1.30 5.26
N ASN A 75 9.38 2.21 4.54
CA ASN A 75 9.23 3.60 4.95
C ASN A 75 7.79 4.06 4.73
N HIS A 76 7.52 5.37 4.81
CA HIS A 76 6.15 5.89 4.74
C HIS A 76 5.45 5.57 3.43
N ASP A 77 6.16 5.58 2.32
CA ASP A 77 5.58 5.50 0.98
C ASP A 77 6.04 4.29 0.18
N SER A 78 6.96 3.47 0.69
CA SER A 78 7.44 2.30 -0.06
C SER A 78 7.84 1.15 0.86
N ILE A 79 7.84 -0.05 0.28
CA ILE A 79 8.25 -1.28 0.96
C ILE A 79 8.87 -2.23 -0.07
N CYS A 80 9.89 -2.95 0.36
CA CYS A 80 10.51 -4.01 -0.43
C CYS A 80 10.44 -5.30 0.35
N ILE A 81 9.85 -6.32 -0.24
CA ILE A 81 9.61 -7.61 0.40
C ILE A 81 10.26 -8.70 -0.43
N ASP A 82 11.08 -9.50 0.22
CA ASP A 82 11.68 -10.68 -0.36
C ASP A 82 10.92 -11.93 0.08
N ILE A 83 10.65 -12.84 -0.86
CA ILE A 83 9.94 -14.09 -0.59
C ILE A 83 10.88 -15.24 -1.00
N PRO A 84 11.81 -15.65 -0.12
CA PRO A 84 12.89 -16.56 -0.52
C PRO A 84 12.40 -17.91 -1.01
N SER A 85 11.37 -18.48 -0.37
CA SER A 85 10.86 -19.80 -0.75
C SER A 85 10.23 -19.83 -2.15
N LEU A 86 9.85 -18.68 -2.69
CA LEU A 86 9.26 -18.55 -4.02
C LEU A 86 10.25 -17.96 -5.02
N ASN A 87 11.47 -17.66 -4.60
CA ASN A 87 12.46 -16.96 -5.42
C ASN A 87 11.88 -15.67 -6.01
N ALA A 88 11.19 -14.90 -5.16
CA ALA A 88 10.45 -13.71 -5.58
C ALA A 88 10.81 -12.51 -4.71
N GLN A 89 10.69 -11.33 -5.29
CA GLN A 89 10.87 -10.07 -4.60
C GLN A 89 9.89 -9.05 -5.16
N THR A 90 9.30 -8.23 -4.30
CA THR A 90 8.42 -7.15 -4.76
C THR A 90 8.83 -5.82 -4.14
N LYS A 91 8.79 -4.78 -4.96
CA LYS A 91 8.96 -3.39 -4.55
C LYS A 91 7.66 -2.65 -4.82
N LEU A 92 7.14 -2.01 -3.80
CA LEU A 92 5.83 -1.37 -3.84
C LEU A 92 5.92 0.06 -3.35
N THR A 93 5.17 0.95 -3.98
CA THR A 93 5.10 2.36 -3.63
C THR A 93 3.64 2.79 -3.51
N ILE A 94 3.33 3.59 -2.49
CA ILE A 94 1.99 4.15 -2.27
C ILE A 94 1.63 5.11 -3.41
N ILE A 95 0.41 4.94 -3.92
CA ILE A 95 -0.20 5.89 -4.85
C ILE A 95 -1.03 6.86 -4.02
N GLN A 96 -0.63 8.13 -3.97
CA GLN A 96 -1.32 9.12 -3.13
C GLN A 96 -2.74 9.43 -3.59
N LYS A 97 -3.06 9.16 -4.85
CA LYS A 97 -4.39 9.38 -5.40
C LYS A 97 -5.46 8.49 -4.75
N ASN A 98 -5.12 7.25 -4.41
CA ASN A 98 -6.11 6.25 -3.94
C ASN A 98 -5.64 5.40 -2.76
N GLY A 99 -4.40 5.55 -2.30
CA GLY A 99 -3.87 4.79 -1.17
C GLY A 99 -3.50 3.35 -1.48
N LYS A 100 -3.60 2.92 -2.72
CA LYS A 100 -3.12 1.61 -3.14
C LYS A 100 -1.61 1.61 -3.26
N MET A 101 -1.01 0.43 -3.31
CA MET A 101 0.40 0.26 -3.64
C MET A 101 0.55 -0.41 -5.00
N LYS A 102 1.52 0.05 -5.77
CA LYS A 102 1.88 -0.59 -7.04
C LYS A 102 3.39 -0.69 -7.19
N GLY A 103 3.81 -1.61 -8.03
CA GLY A 103 5.22 -1.80 -8.31
C GLY A 103 5.45 -3.00 -9.21
N LEU A 104 6.56 -3.69 -8.96
CA LEU A 104 6.95 -4.85 -9.72
C LEU A 104 7.12 -6.06 -8.80
N PHE A 105 6.61 -7.18 -9.24
CA PHE A 105 6.83 -8.50 -8.67
C PHE A 105 7.84 -9.23 -9.54
N ARG A 106 9.01 -9.53 -8.99
CA ARG A 106 10.10 -10.18 -9.73
C ARG A 106 10.21 -11.62 -9.29
N GLN A 107 10.26 -12.52 -10.27
CA GLN A 107 10.42 -13.95 -10.02
C GLN A 107 11.17 -14.58 -11.18
N TYR A 108 12.22 -15.35 -10.87
CA TYR A 108 13.04 -16.03 -11.87
C TYR A 108 13.57 -15.08 -12.95
N GLY A 109 14.00 -13.89 -12.57
CA GLY A 109 14.56 -12.89 -13.48
C GLY A 109 13.55 -12.13 -14.32
N LYS A 110 12.26 -12.40 -14.16
CA LYS A 110 11.19 -11.69 -14.85
C LYS A 110 10.47 -10.75 -13.90
N SER A 111 9.96 -9.64 -14.42
CA SER A 111 9.22 -8.63 -13.66
C SER A 111 7.80 -8.52 -14.16
N TYR A 112 6.86 -8.46 -13.24
CA TYR A 112 5.44 -8.38 -13.53
C TYR A 112 4.80 -7.23 -12.75
N PRO A 113 3.85 -6.50 -13.35
CA PRO A 113 3.14 -5.46 -12.61
C PRO A 113 2.33 -6.04 -11.46
N ILE A 114 2.34 -5.33 -10.33
CA ILE A 114 1.54 -5.69 -9.16
C ILE A 114 0.84 -4.44 -8.64
N GLU A 115 -0.40 -4.60 -8.23
CA GLU A 115 -1.16 -3.55 -7.55
C GLU A 115 -1.97 -4.18 -6.43
N ILE A 116 -1.86 -3.62 -5.23
CA ILE A 116 -2.56 -4.09 -4.04
C ILE A 116 -3.18 -2.92 -3.28
N GLY A 117 -4.29 -3.19 -2.61
CA GLY A 117 -4.97 -2.22 -1.76
C GLY A 117 -5.20 -2.77 -0.37
N LEU A 118 -5.29 -1.85 0.60
CA LEU A 118 -5.58 -2.22 1.99
C LEU A 118 -7.01 -2.75 2.08
N ASN A 119 -7.15 -3.94 2.63
CA ASN A 119 -8.43 -4.62 2.74
C ASN A 119 -8.81 -4.79 4.21
N ASP A 120 -10.11 -4.91 4.47
CA ASP A 120 -10.59 -5.23 5.80
C ASP A 120 -10.24 -6.69 6.11
N ILE A 121 -9.51 -6.90 7.20
CA ILE A 121 -9.10 -8.24 7.63
C ILE A 121 -10.30 -9.16 7.88
N ARG A 122 -11.46 -8.60 8.22
CA ARG A 122 -12.69 -9.37 8.43
C ARG A 122 -13.23 -9.99 7.15
N THR A 123 -12.87 -9.46 6.00
CA THR A 123 -13.25 -10.01 4.70
C THR A 123 -12.23 -11.00 4.14
N ARG A 124 -11.15 -11.25 4.88
CA ARG A 124 -10.10 -12.18 4.50
C ARG A 124 -10.67 -13.60 4.43
N LYS A 125 -10.56 -14.21 3.25
CA LYS A 125 -10.99 -15.60 3.03
C LYS A 125 -9.79 -16.43 2.61
N ARG A 126 -9.38 -17.33 3.48
CA ARG A 126 -8.47 -18.42 3.13
C ARG A 126 -9.30 -19.68 2.91
N PRO A 127 -9.04 -20.41 1.85
CA PRO A 127 -9.68 -21.71 1.67
C PRO A 127 -9.27 -22.70 2.75
#